data_4f8ef40230cb407382ba73c4cc32d911
#
_entry.id   4f8ef40230cb407382ba73c4cc32d911
#
_cell.length_a   1.000
_cell.length_b   1.000
_cell.length_c   1.000
_cell.angle_alpha   90.00
_cell.angle_beta   90.00
_cell.angle_gamma   90.00
#
_symmetry.space_group_name_H-M   'P 1'
#
loop_
_entity.id
_entity.type
_entity.pdbx_description
1 polymer ?
#
loop_
_entity_poly.entity_id
_entity_poly.type
_entity_poly.pdbx_seq_one_letter_code
_entity_poly.pdbx_strand_id
1 'polypeptide(L)'
;VFGFFYVALLLVIICYRLIFRYFLELYREKGGNVRMVVLVGSHENMQELYHSMADDLTSGYRVIGYFEDSPSRCYPDSVTYLGQPKEVISYLEQNAGKIAQLYCSLPSIRSAEIVPIINYCENHLVRFFSVPNVRNYLKRRMYFELLGNVPVLSIRREPLELRENRILKRIFDIVFSLLFLTTVSYTHL
;
A
#
# COMPACT_ATOMS: atom_id res chain seq x y z
N VAL A 1 0.27 -17.87 40.51
CA VAL A 1 1.38 -18.44 39.69
C VAL A 1 1.08 -18.31 38.19
N PHE A 2 -0.07 -18.77 37.71
CA PHE A 2 -0.40 -18.73 36.28
C PHE A 2 -0.45 -17.31 35.70
N GLY A 3 -1.03 -16.33 36.42
CA GLY A 3 -1.10 -14.94 35.95
C GLY A 3 0.29 -14.31 35.76
N PHE A 4 1.22 -14.57 36.67
CA PHE A 4 2.59 -14.08 36.53
C PHE A 4 3.31 -14.70 35.34
N PHE A 5 3.08 -15.99 35.06
CA PHE A 5 3.64 -16.65 33.88
C PHE A 5 3.16 -16.03 32.57
N TYR A 6 1.86 -15.74 32.43
CA TYR A 6 1.32 -15.10 31.24
C TYR A 6 1.84 -13.68 31.04
N VAL A 7 1.96 -12.89 32.11
CA VAL A 7 2.54 -11.54 32.05
C VAL A 7 3.99 -11.59 31.63
N ALA A 8 4.79 -12.50 32.21
CA ALA A 8 6.19 -12.69 31.84
C ALA A 8 6.33 -13.13 30.36
N LEU A 9 5.51 -14.06 29.90
CA LEU A 9 5.50 -14.51 28.51
C LEU A 9 5.17 -13.36 27.56
N LEU A 10 4.19 -12.53 27.91
CA LEU A 10 3.76 -11.39 27.11
C LEU A 10 4.87 -10.33 27.00
N LEU A 11 5.57 -10.04 28.10
CA LEU A 11 6.73 -9.17 28.10
C LEU A 11 7.86 -9.69 27.22
N VAL A 12 8.16 -10.98 27.28
CA VAL A 12 9.20 -11.61 26.43
C VAL A 12 8.83 -11.47 24.96
N ILE A 13 7.58 -11.73 24.59
CA ILE A 13 7.12 -11.60 23.19
C ILE A 13 7.22 -10.13 22.72
N ILE A 14 6.83 -9.16 23.54
CA ILE A 14 6.93 -7.74 23.22
C ILE A 14 8.40 -7.35 23.03
N CYS A 15 9.27 -7.70 23.98
CA CYS A 15 10.71 -7.41 23.89
C CYS A 15 11.32 -8.03 22.64
N TYR A 16 11.03 -9.31 22.36
CA TYR A 16 11.49 -9.98 21.15
C TYR A 16 11.05 -9.24 19.88
N ARG A 17 9.78 -8.82 19.82
CA ARG A 17 9.23 -8.12 18.65
C ARG A 17 9.87 -6.75 18.43
N LEU A 18 10.14 -6.00 19.52
CA LEU A 18 10.82 -4.70 19.46
C LEU A 18 12.28 -4.86 19.02
N ILE A 19 12.99 -5.81 19.59
CA ILE A 19 14.38 -6.11 19.25
C ILE A 19 14.47 -6.55 17.77
N PHE A 20 13.60 -7.45 17.34
CA PHE A 20 13.57 -7.91 15.95
C PHE A 20 13.27 -6.79 14.97
N ARG A 21 12.34 -5.88 15.31
CA ARG A 21 12.04 -4.71 14.50
C ARG A 21 13.25 -3.79 14.39
N TYR A 22 13.91 -3.50 15.48
CA TYR A 22 15.13 -2.68 15.52
C TYR A 22 16.25 -3.28 14.65
N PHE A 23 16.47 -4.59 14.74
CA PHE A 23 17.46 -5.28 13.89
C PHE A 23 17.07 -5.24 12.40
N LEU A 24 15.79 -5.36 12.07
CA LEU A 24 15.32 -5.22 10.68
C LEU A 24 15.57 -3.81 10.12
N GLU A 25 15.31 -2.77 10.91
CA GLU A 25 15.57 -1.39 10.52
C GLU A 25 17.06 -1.18 10.24
N LEU A 26 17.94 -1.59 11.15
CA LEU A 26 19.39 -1.56 10.97
C LEU A 26 19.88 -2.38 9.74
N TYR A 27 19.27 -3.52 9.48
CA TYR A 27 19.60 -4.34 8.31
C TYR A 27 19.22 -3.66 6.99
N ARG A 28 18.08 -2.96 6.98
CA ARG A 28 17.61 -2.20 5.81
C ARG A 28 18.46 -0.97 5.56
N GLU A 29 18.86 -0.23 6.59
CA GLU A 29 19.77 0.91 6.46
C GLU A 29 21.12 0.50 5.81
N LYS A 30 21.60 -0.70 6.12
CA LYS A 30 22.82 -1.27 5.48
C LYS A 30 22.57 -1.80 4.06
N GLY A 31 21.39 -1.56 3.47
CA GLY A 31 21.03 -1.99 2.12
C GLY A 31 20.57 -3.44 2.02
N GLY A 32 20.29 -4.11 3.14
CA GLY A 32 19.68 -5.45 3.15
C GLY A 32 18.18 -5.41 2.90
N ASN A 33 17.66 -6.38 2.14
CA ASN A 33 16.23 -6.54 1.83
C ASN A 33 15.59 -5.28 1.21
N VAL A 34 16.34 -4.61 0.32
CA VAL A 34 15.86 -3.42 -0.40
C VAL A 34 15.13 -3.87 -1.66
N ARG A 35 13.94 -3.33 -1.87
CA ARG A 35 13.15 -3.54 -3.08
C ARG A 35 13.48 -2.45 -4.10
N MET A 36 14.01 -2.85 -5.22
CA MET A 36 14.29 -1.92 -6.31
C MET A 36 13.01 -1.54 -7.03
N VAL A 37 12.79 -0.24 -7.19
CA VAL A 37 11.58 0.36 -7.73
C VAL A 37 11.91 1.18 -8.97
N VAL A 38 11.07 1.06 -9.99
CA VAL A 38 11.10 1.88 -11.19
C VAL A 38 9.80 2.67 -11.30
N LEU A 39 9.90 3.94 -11.66
CA LEU A 39 8.76 4.84 -11.83
C LEU A 39 8.51 5.09 -13.32
N VAL A 40 7.24 5.16 -13.71
CA VAL A 40 6.84 5.49 -15.08
C VAL A 40 5.84 6.63 -15.04
N GLY A 41 6.24 7.78 -15.56
CA GLY A 41 5.49 9.03 -15.49
C GLY A 41 5.95 9.97 -14.37
N SER A 42 5.54 11.25 -14.45
CA SER A 42 6.02 12.33 -13.59
C SER A 42 4.91 13.19 -12.98
N HIS A 43 3.71 12.64 -12.82
CA HIS A 43 2.63 13.37 -12.15
C HIS A 43 2.95 13.64 -10.67
N GLU A 44 2.34 14.68 -10.10
CA GLU A 44 2.59 15.08 -8.71
C GLU A 44 2.33 13.97 -7.67
N ASN A 45 1.33 13.11 -7.89
CA ASN A 45 1.13 11.94 -7.02
C ASN A 45 2.34 10.99 -7.04
N MET A 46 3.05 10.94 -8.16
CA MET A 46 4.27 10.14 -8.28
C MET A 46 5.44 10.80 -7.54
N GLN A 47 5.49 12.14 -7.51
CA GLN A 47 6.48 12.86 -6.69
C GLN A 47 6.26 12.63 -5.20
N GLU A 48 5.00 12.75 -4.73
CA GLU A 48 4.66 12.46 -3.33
C GLU A 48 5.03 11.01 -2.96
N LEU A 49 4.76 10.07 -3.87
CA LEU A 49 5.16 8.69 -3.69
C LEU A 49 6.68 8.55 -3.61
N TYR A 50 7.42 9.21 -4.50
CA TYR A 50 8.88 9.22 -4.48
C TYR A 50 9.40 9.76 -3.14
N HIS A 51 8.91 10.91 -2.69
CA HIS A 51 9.30 11.50 -1.40
C HIS A 51 9.00 10.55 -0.24
N SER A 52 7.84 9.93 -0.22
CA SER A 52 7.50 8.97 0.85
C SER A 52 8.40 7.73 0.87
N MET A 53 8.98 7.34 -0.28
CA MET A 53 9.93 6.24 -0.37
C MET A 53 11.37 6.67 -0.09
N ALA A 54 11.75 7.89 -0.48
CA ALA A 54 13.10 8.42 -0.34
C ALA A 54 13.39 8.93 1.07
N ASP A 55 12.40 9.55 1.71
CA ASP A 55 12.54 10.13 3.05
C ASP A 55 12.61 9.06 4.15
N ASP A 56 12.06 7.88 3.90
CA ASP A 56 12.09 6.77 4.85
C ASP A 56 13.03 5.65 4.38
N LEU A 57 14.28 5.75 4.76
CA LEU A 57 15.32 4.72 4.50
C LEU A 57 14.96 3.36 5.11
N THR A 58 14.07 3.34 6.11
CA THR A 58 13.64 2.10 6.77
C THR A 58 12.52 1.40 5.99
N SER A 59 11.88 2.09 5.04
CA SER A 59 10.81 1.56 4.19
C SER A 59 11.28 0.37 3.34
N GLY A 60 12.59 0.31 3.07
CA GLY A 60 13.21 -0.74 2.27
C GLY A 60 12.93 -0.61 0.76
N TYR A 61 12.60 0.58 0.29
CA TYR A 61 12.47 0.90 -1.13
C TYR A 61 13.67 1.69 -1.63
N ARG A 62 14.13 1.39 -2.85
CA ARG A 62 15.15 2.15 -3.55
C ARG A 62 14.68 2.43 -4.97
N VAL A 63 14.42 3.69 -5.26
CA VAL A 63 14.08 4.13 -6.61
C VAL A 63 15.37 4.15 -7.44
N ILE A 64 15.39 3.37 -8.54
CA ILE A 64 16.51 3.29 -9.47
C ILE A 64 16.48 4.47 -10.43
N GLY A 65 15.29 4.80 -10.93
CA GLY A 65 15.10 5.86 -11.89
C GLY A 65 13.65 5.91 -12.40
N TYR A 66 13.45 6.78 -13.37
CA TYR A 66 12.12 7.00 -13.93
C TYR A 66 12.13 7.03 -15.46
N PHE A 67 10.99 6.68 -16.04
CA PHE A 67 10.68 6.78 -17.47
C PHE A 67 9.65 7.88 -17.71
N GLU A 68 9.93 8.74 -18.70
CA GLU A 68 9.02 9.81 -19.11
C GLU A 68 9.29 10.13 -20.59
N ASP A 69 8.37 10.81 -21.26
CA ASP A 69 8.56 11.22 -22.66
C ASP A 69 9.73 12.22 -22.82
N SER A 70 10.01 13.00 -21.79
CA SER A 70 11.15 13.92 -21.71
C SER A 70 11.65 14.01 -20.26
N PRO A 71 12.93 14.32 -20.03
CA PRO A 71 13.45 14.50 -18.68
C PRO A 71 12.63 15.55 -17.91
N SER A 72 12.05 15.13 -16.79
CA SER A 72 11.17 15.96 -15.98
C SER A 72 11.94 16.57 -14.81
N ARG A 73 11.65 17.86 -14.54
CA ARG A 73 12.16 18.55 -13.33
C ARG A 73 11.40 18.14 -12.05
N CYS A 74 10.45 17.22 -12.19
CA CYS A 74 9.63 16.76 -11.09
C CYS A 74 10.38 15.87 -10.10
N TYR A 75 11.47 15.26 -10.53
CA TYR A 75 12.34 14.46 -9.67
C TYR A 75 13.63 15.20 -9.38
N PRO A 76 14.24 15.00 -8.20
CA PRO A 76 15.55 15.56 -7.92
C PRO A 76 16.62 14.94 -8.83
N ASP A 77 17.73 15.66 -9.03
CA ASP A 77 18.85 15.24 -9.90
C ASP A 77 19.49 13.91 -9.48
N SER A 78 19.19 13.45 -8.27
CA SER A 78 19.63 12.14 -7.75
C SER A 78 18.90 10.95 -8.38
N VAL A 79 17.76 11.17 -9.05
CA VAL A 79 16.98 10.11 -9.71
C VAL A 79 17.32 10.08 -11.19
N THR A 80 17.85 8.97 -11.64
CA THR A 80 18.29 8.81 -13.03
C THR A 80 17.11 8.75 -14.00
N TYR A 81 17.14 9.55 -15.05
CA TYR A 81 16.26 9.39 -16.19
C TYR A 81 16.69 8.17 -17.01
N LEU A 82 15.81 7.20 -17.17
CA LEU A 82 16.11 5.91 -17.80
C LEU A 82 15.70 5.83 -19.27
N GLY A 83 14.81 6.74 -19.74
CA GLY A 83 14.35 6.77 -21.12
C GLY A 83 12.85 6.98 -21.24
N GLN A 84 12.31 6.64 -22.40
CA GLN A 84 10.89 6.78 -22.70
C GLN A 84 10.06 5.59 -22.18
N PRO A 85 8.75 5.76 -21.95
CA PRO A 85 7.87 4.67 -21.50
C PRO A 85 7.87 3.43 -22.40
N LYS A 86 8.14 3.59 -23.69
CA LYS A 86 8.27 2.50 -24.65
C LYS A 86 9.48 1.60 -24.40
N GLU A 87 10.51 2.12 -23.75
CA GLU A 87 11.76 1.42 -23.47
C GLU A 87 11.73 0.65 -22.15
N VAL A 88 10.64 0.79 -21.38
CA VAL A 88 10.47 0.14 -20.08
C VAL A 88 10.67 -1.36 -20.17
N ILE A 89 10.06 -2.02 -21.14
CA ILE A 89 10.14 -3.49 -21.29
C ILE A 89 11.59 -3.92 -21.54
N SER A 90 12.25 -3.28 -22.49
CA SER A 90 13.67 -3.60 -22.81
C SER A 90 14.58 -3.39 -21.60
N TYR A 91 14.33 -2.36 -20.80
CA TYR A 91 15.06 -2.11 -19.57
C TYR A 91 14.80 -3.17 -18.50
N LEU A 92 13.53 -3.60 -18.34
CA LEU A 92 13.16 -4.67 -17.43
C LEU A 92 13.79 -6.01 -17.82
N GLU A 93 13.88 -6.30 -19.11
CA GLU A 93 14.57 -7.49 -19.64
C GLU A 93 16.06 -7.49 -19.31
N GLN A 94 16.73 -6.36 -19.52
CA GLN A 94 18.17 -6.21 -19.21
C GLN A 94 18.46 -6.31 -17.70
N ASN A 95 17.49 -5.96 -16.86
CA ASN A 95 17.59 -5.98 -15.42
C ASN A 95 16.69 -7.03 -14.77
N ALA A 96 16.42 -8.13 -15.47
CA ALA A 96 15.54 -9.19 -14.99
C ALA A 96 15.97 -9.69 -13.59
N GLY A 97 15.00 -9.83 -12.71
CA GLY A 97 15.21 -10.29 -11.32
C GLY A 97 15.76 -9.24 -10.34
N LYS A 98 16.21 -8.06 -10.80
CA LYS A 98 16.65 -6.98 -9.89
C LYS A 98 15.50 -6.08 -9.48
N ILE A 99 14.57 -5.80 -10.40
CA ILE A 99 13.45 -4.88 -10.18
C ILE A 99 12.30 -5.65 -9.55
N ALA A 100 11.91 -5.21 -8.35
CA ALA A 100 10.85 -5.86 -7.58
C ALA A 100 9.47 -5.23 -7.86
N GLN A 101 9.43 -3.92 -8.13
CA GLN A 101 8.19 -3.18 -8.26
C GLN A 101 8.28 -2.09 -9.34
N LEU A 102 7.17 -1.88 -10.04
CA LEU A 102 7.01 -0.83 -11.03
C LEU A 102 5.75 -0.01 -10.70
N TYR A 103 5.90 1.29 -10.62
CA TYR A 103 4.81 2.23 -10.41
C TYR A 103 4.57 3.03 -11.68
N CYS A 104 3.33 3.04 -12.17
CA CYS A 104 2.95 3.68 -13.42
C CYS A 104 1.87 4.74 -13.19
N SER A 105 2.13 5.97 -13.59
CA SER A 105 1.17 7.09 -13.55
C SER A 105 0.72 7.55 -14.94
N LEU A 106 1.01 6.76 -15.98
CA LEU A 106 0.54 7.08 -17.32
C LEU A 106 -0.99 7.11 -17.37
N PRO A 107 -1.58 8.07 -18.10
CA PRO A 107 -3.03 8.14 -18.25
C PRO A 107 -3.55 6.93 -19.03
N SER A 108 -4.76 6.49 -18.69
CA SER A 108 -5.40 5.31 -19.31
C SER A 108 -5.59 5.41 -20.83
N ILE A 109 -5.56 6.61 -21.39
CA ILE A 109 -5.57 6.82 -22.84
C ILE A 109 -4.32 6.19 -23.52
N ARG A 110 -3.23 6.03 -22.79
CA ARG A 110 -1.99 5.36 -23.24
C ARG A 110 -2.00 3.85 -22.96
N SER A 111 -3.16 3.22 -22.97
CA SER A 111 -3.33 1.78 -22.72
C SER A 111 -2.46 0.90 -23.61
N ALA A 112 -2.21 1.33 -24.84
CA ALA A 112 -1.33 0.62 -25.78
C ALA A 112 0.12 0.46 -25.27
N GLU A 113 0.59 1.35 -24.40
CA GLU A 113 1.90 1.26 -23.77
C GLU A 113 1.82 0.56 -22.41
N ILE A 114 0.74 0.78 -21.67
CA ILE A 114 0.56 0.24 -20.31
C ILE A 114 0.32 -1.27 -20.33
N VAL A 115 -0.54 -1.76 -21.23
CA VAL A 115 -0.93 -3.18 -21.27
C VAL A 115 0.27 -4.13 -21.50
N PRO A 116 1.20 -3.86 -22.44
CA PRO A 116 2.39 -4.68 -22.59
C PRO A 116 3.29 -4.69 -21.35
N ILE A 117 3.39 -3.54 -20.63
CA ILE A 117 4.16 -3.44 -19.39
C ILE A 117 3.52 -4.30 -18.30
N ILE A 118 2.19 -4.26 -18.15
CA ILE A 118 1.46 -5.09 -17.17
C ILE A 118 1.72 -6.57 -17.47
N ASN A 119 1.50 -6.99 -18.72
CA ASN A 119 1.70 -8.39 -19.12
C ASN A 119 3.14 -8.87 -18.86
N TYR A 120 4.12 -8.01 -19.12
CA TYR A 120 5.50 -8.33 -18.81
C TYR A 120 5.73 -8.49 -17.31
N CYS A 121 5.22 -7.57 -16.51
CA CYS A 121 5.36 -7.58 -15.05
C CYS A 121 4.73 -8.83 -14.42
N GLU A 122 3.53 -9.23 -14.89
CA GLU A 122 2.84 -10.44 -14.41
C GLU A 122 3.63 -11.71 -14.70
N ASN A 123 4.22 -11.80 -15.89
CA ASN A 123 4.99 -12.97 -16.31
C ASN A 123 6.38 -13.08 -15.63
N HIS A 124 6.93 -11.98 -15.12
CA HIS A 124 8.29 -11.92 -14.58
C HIS A 124 8.37 -11.60 -13.09
N LEU A 125 7.27 -11.78 -12.32
CA LEU A 125 7.20 -11.56 -10.89
C LEU A 125 7.55 -10.11 -10.45
N VAL A 126 7.41 -9.14 -11.35
CA VAL A 126 7.50 -7.72 -11.04
C VAL A 126 6.12 -7.22 -10.61
N ARG A 127 6.01 -6.62 -9.45
CA ARG A 127 4.72 -6.09 -8.98
C ARG A 127 4.42 -4.78 -9.68
N PHE A 128 3.34 -4.75 -10.43
CA PHE A 128 2.83 -3.55 -11.08
C PHE A 128 1.86 -2.80 -10.18
N PHE A 129 2.05 -1.48 -10.05
CA PHE A 129 1.16 -0.58 -9.34
C PHE A 129 0.76 0.58 -10.24
N SER A 130 -0.52 0.76 -10.44
CA SER A 130 -1.05 1.95 -11.10
C SER A 130 -1.23 3.07 -10.08
N VAL A 131 -0.66 4.25 -10.37
CA VAL A 131 -0.79 5.46 -9.56
C VAL A 131 -1.70 6.44 -10.30
N PRO A 132 -3.00 6.42 -10.02
CA PRO A 132 -3.95 7.26 -10.73
C PRO A 132 -3.76 8.73 -10.37
N ASN A 133 -3.96 9.61 -11.36
CA ASN A 133 -3.96 11.04 -11.13
C ASN A 133 -5.34 11.49 -10.61
N VAL A 134 -5.60 11.23 -9.33
CA VAL A 134 -6.87 11.61 -8.64
C VAL A 134 -6.77 12.93 -7.89
N ARG A 135 -5.79 13.74 -8.22
CA ARG A 135 -5.36 14.91 -7.47
C ARG A 135 -6.41 15.99 -7.23
N ASN A 136 -7.33 16.18 -8.15
CA ASN A 136 -8.14 17.40 -8.17
C ASN A 136 -9.32 17.40 -7.21
N TYR A 137 -9.61 16.29 -6.53
CA TYR A 137 -10.88 16.23 -5.81
C TYR A 137 -10.78 16.07 -4.30
N LEU A 138 -9.69 15.49 -3.74
CA LEU A 138 -9.74 15.18 -2.31
C LEU A 138 -8.36 14.97 -1.65
N LYS A 139 -8.06 15.82 -0.68
CA LYS A 139 -7.14 15.52 0.43
C LYS A 139 -7.70 14.43 1.38
N ARG A 140 -8.60 13.58 0.90
CA ARG A 140 -9.28 12.55 1.70
C ARG A 140 -8.93 11.16 1.20
N ARG A 141 -8.90 10.19 2.09
CA ARG A 141 -8.71 8.78 1.73
C ARG A 141 -9.86 8.32 0.84
N MET A 142 -9.52 7.78 -0.31
CA MET A 142 -10.48 7.16 -1.22
C MET A 142 -10.40 5.64 -1.09
N TYR A 143 -11.53 4.99 -1.24
CA TYR A 143 -11.66 3.55 -1.22
C TYR A 143 -12.05 3.07 -2.62
N PHE A 144 -11.40 2.00 -3.05
CA PHE A 144 -11.74 1.33 -4.29
C PHE A 144 -12.89 0.36 -4.00
N GLU A 145 -14.01 0.53 -4.69
CA GLU A 145 -15.17 -0.34 -4.63
C GLU A 145 -15.54 -0.81 -6.03
N LEU A 146 -16.07 -2.03 -6.13
CA LEU A 146 -16.59 -2.57 -7.37
C LEU A 146 -18.11 -2.48 -7.34
N LEU A 147 -18.70 -1.63 -8.17
CA LEU A 147 -20.13 -1.61 -8.40
C LEU A 147 -20.46 -2.51 -9.60
N GLY A 148 -20.75 -3.78 -9.34
CA GLY A 148 -20.76 -4.82 -10.37
C GLY A 148 -19.34 -5.07 -10.91
N ASN A 149 -19.12 -4.78 -12.19
CA ASN A 149 -17.81 -4.90 -12.85
C ASN A 149 -17.11 -3.54 -13.04
N VAL A 150 -17.68 -2.45 -12.54
CA VAL A 150 -17.12 -1.11 -12.72
C VAL A 150 -16.38 -0.69 -11.46
N PRO A 151 -15.08 -0.37 -11.54
CA PRO A 151 -14.35 0.17 -10.41
C PRO A 151 -14.81 1.60 -10.12
N VAL A 152 -15.24 1.87 -8.90
CA VAL A 152 -15.70 3.18 -8.43
C VAL A 152 -14.82 3.62 -7.25
N LEU A 153 -14.47 4.91 -7.25
CA LEU A 153 -13.74 5.53 -6.15
C LEU A 153 -14.76 6.17 -5.20
N SER A 154 -14.91 5.58 -4.01
CA SER A 154 -15.77 6.10 -2.94
C SER A 154 -14.94 6.90 -1.94
N ILE A 155 -15.49 8.04 -1.50
CA ILE A 155 -14.87 8.91 -0.47
C ILE A 155 -15.24 8.43 0.93
N ARG A 156 -16.35 7.71 1.04
CA ARG A 156 -16.92 7.29 2.31
C ARG A 156 -17.18 5.80 2.26
N ARG A 157 -16.59 5.08 3.18
CA ARG A 157 -16.90 3.66 3.37
C ARG A 157 -18.06 3.57 4.36
N GLU A 158 -19.13 2.90 3.97
CA GLU A 158 -20.19 2.61 4.91
C GLU A 158 -19.76 1.45 5.83
N PRO A 159 -19.54 1.72 7.14
CA PRO A 159 -18.98 0.70 8.05
C PRO A 159 -19.85 -0.57 8.14
N LEU A 160 -21.16 -0.45 7.85
CA LEU A 160 -22.11 -1.54 7.92
C LEU A 160 -22.19 -2.41 6.65
N GLU A 161 -21.51 -2.05 5.57
CA GLU A 161 -21.37 -2.91 4.39
C GLU A 161 -20.49 -4.12 4.67
N LEU A 162 -19.49 -3.98 5.54
CA LEU A 162 -18.65 -5.09 5.97
C LEU A 162 -19.48 -6.09 6.80
N ARG A 163 -19.49 -7.35 6.37
CA ARG A 163 -20.17 -8.44 7.09
C ARG A 163 -19.74 -8.53 8.55
N GLU A 164 -18.47 -8.32 8.83
CA GLU A 164 -17.89 -8.34 10.18
C GLU A 164 -18.52 -7.29 11.09
N ASN A 165 -18.64 -6.05 10.63
CA ASN A 165 -19.24 -4.96 11.39
C ASN A 165 -20.75 -5.16 11.61
N ARG A 166 -21.41 -5.78 10.64
CA ARG A 166 -22.84 -6.13 10.74
C ARG A 166 -23.07 -7.22 11.79
N ILE A 167 -22.18 -8.23 11.84
CA ILE A 167 -22.23 -9.28 12.85
C ILE A 167 -21.93 -8.71 14.24
N LEU A 168 -20.87 -7.89 14.34
CA LEU A 168 -20.50 -7.24 15.59
C LEU A 168 -21.61 -6.38 16.15
N LYS A 169 -22.25 -5.57 15.30
CA LYS A 169 -23.43 -4.78 15.66
C LYS A 169 -24.55 -5.67 16.20
N ARG A 170 -24.85 -6.78 15.52
CA ARG A 170 -25.93 -7.67 15.91
C ARG A 170 -25.66 -8.36 17.25
N ILE A 171 -24.43 -8.76 17.52
CA ILE A 171 -24.01 -9.29 18.82
C ILE A 171 -24.20 -8.22 19.90
N PHE A 172 -23.77 -7.00 19.64
CA PHE A 172 -23.92 -5.86 20.55
C PHE A 172 -25.40 -5.59 20.87
N ASP A 173 -26.24 -5.52 19.86
CA ASP A 173 -27.70 -5.30 20.00
C ASP A 173 -28.35 -6.40 20.83
N ILE A 174 -27.97 -7.68 20.64
CA ILE A 174 -28.50 -8.81 21.41
C ILE A 174 -28.07 -8.74 22.89
N VAL A 175 -26.77 -8.48 23.14
CA VAL A 175 -26.24 -8.38 24.52
C VAL A 175 -26.92 -7.25 25.28
N PHE A 176 -27.02 -6.07 24.66
CA PHE A 176 -27.68 -4.93 25.28
C PHE A 176 -29.16 -5.15 25.50
N SER A 177 -29.90 -5.71 24.54
CA SER A 177 -31.32 -5.99 24.69
C SER A 177 -31.57 -7.01 25.81
N LEU A 178 -30.73 -8.03 25.95
CA LEU A 178 -30.85 -9.03 27.02
C LEU A 178 -30.58 -8.41 28.39
N LEU A 179 -29.59 -7.51 28.47
CA LEU A 179 -29.21 -6.79 29.69
C LEU A 179 -30.34 -5.83 30.13
N PHE A 180 -30.94 -5.11 29.18
CA PHE A 180 -32.09 -4.26 29.46
C PHE A 180 -33.31 -5.06 29.86
N LEU A 181 -33.62 -6.18 29.19
CA LEU A 181 -34.73 -7.07 29.56
C LEU A 181 -34.61 -7.63 30.99
N THR A 182 -33.38 -8.03 31.39
CA THR A 182 -33.15 -8.54 32.76
C THR A 182 -33.31 -7.46 33.80
N THR A 183 -32.83 -6.23 33.55
CA THR A 183 -32.93 -5.09 34.47
C THR A 183 -34.39 -4.63 34.61
N VAL A 184 -35.15 -4.52 33.52
CA VAL A 184 -36.57 -4.13 33.54
C VAL A 184 -37.43 -5.24 34.19
N SER A 185 -37.14 -6.50 33.91
CA SER A 185 -37.85 -7.62 34.55
C SER A 185 -37.65 -7.64 36.07
N TYR A 186 -36.46 -7.30 36.54
CA TYR A 186 -36.16 -7.23 37.96
C TYR A 186 -36.83 -6.05 38.67
N THR A 187 -37.02 -4.92 37.96
CA THR A 187 -37.69 -3.73 38.56
C THR A 187 -39.20 -3.81 38.54
N HIS A 188 -39.81 -4.75 37.83
CA HIS A 188 -41.25 -4.95 37.74
C HIS A 188 -41.77 -6.11 38.61
N LEU A 189 -40.91 -6.80 39.35
CA LEU A 189 -41.24 -7.80 40.38
C LEU A 189 -41.08 -7.21 41.77
#